data_eb6dd6d1f4ede11607431b7ab01e061e
#
_entry.id   eb6dd6d1f4ede11607431b7ab01e061e
#
_cell.length_a   1.000
_cell.length_b   1.000
_cell.length_c   1.000
_cell.angle_alpha   90.00
_cell.angle_beta   90.00
_cell.angle_gamma   90.00
#
_symmetry.space_group_name_H-M   'P 1'
#
loop_
_entity.id
_entity.type
_entity.pdbx_description
1 polymer ?
#
loop_
_entity_poly.entity_id
_entity_poly.type
_entity_poly.pdbx_seq_one_letter_code
_entity_poly.pdbx_strand_id
1 'polypeptide(L)'
;MTSQLLAALIAVESGGDDLARGRHGELGALQVRPCVVKDVNRIAGTHYRWAEMTNRWAAMGVFKIYTGHYGATRRLGRAVTDQDRARIWHGGPTGWKRRQTLVYWKRVQARMGAS
;
A
#
# COMPACT_ATOMS: atom_id res chain seq x y z
N MET A 1 12.35 1.66 -0.47
CA MET A 1 11.16 2.33 0.11
C MET A 1 11.59 3.12 1.33
N THR A 2 11.11 4.32 1.47
CA THR A 2 11.47 5.19 2.59
C THR A 2 10.43 5.10 3.70
N SER A 3 10.88 5.35 4.94
CA SER A 3 9.96 5.45 6.08
C SER A 3 8.99 6.63 5.93
N GLN A 4 9.38 7.68 5.21
CA GLN A 4 8.53 8.82 4.90
C GLN A 4 7.34 8.41 4.02
N LEU A 5 7.57 7.54 3.04
CA LEU A 5 6.48 7.04 2.19
C LEU A 5 5.44 6.30 3.03
N LEU A 6 5.90 5.37 3.86
CA LEU A 6 4.98 4.56 4.66
C LEU A 6 4.17 5.42 5.63
N ALA A 7 4.81 6.37 6.30
CA ALA A 7 4.13 7.30 7.21
C ALA A 7 3.08 8.13 6.46
N ALA A 8 3.40 8.60 5.25
CA ALA A 8 2.48 9.39 4.44
C ALA A 8 1.28 8.54 3.98
N LEU A 9 1.52 7.30 3.60
CA LEU A 9 0.44 6.38 3.21
C LEU A 9 -0.52 6.14 4.39
N ILE A 10 0.02 5.87 5.56
CA ILE A 10 -0.80 5.68 6.77
C ILE A 10 -1.64 6.92 7.05
N ALA A 11 -1.05 8.11 6.93
CA ALA A 11 -1.77 9.36 7.16
C ALA A 11 -2.93 9.52 6.16
N VAL A 12 -2.69 9.25 4.88
CA VAL A 12 -3.70 9.38 3.83
C VAL A 12 -4.80 8.32 3.96
N GLU A 13 -4.41 7.07 4.24
CA GLU A 13 -5.36 5.95 4.26
C GLU A 13 -6.27 5.96 5.49
N SER A 14 -5.73 6.25 6.66
CA SER A 14 -6.46 6.07 7.91
C SER A 14 -6.30 7.20 8.92
N GLY A 15 -5.46 8.19 8.65
CA GLY A 15 -5.11 9.19 9.65
C GLY A 15 -4.34 8.59 10.82
N GLY A 16 -3.74 7.41 10.65
CA GLY A 16 -3.00 6.73 11.71
C GLY A 16 -3.82 5.77 12.57
N ASP A 17 -5.07 5.52 12.20
CA ASP A 17 -5.99 4.69 12.99
C ASP A 17 -5.84 3.21 12.62
N ASP A 18 -5.28 2.41 13.54
CA ASP A 18 -5.11 0.98 13.33
C ASP A 18 -6.42 0.21 13.21
N LEU A 19 -7.53 0.79 13.68
CA LEU A 19 -8.84 0.15 13.64
C LEU A 19 -9.76 0.70 12.55
N ALA A 20 -9.24 1.57 11.69
CA ALA A 20 -10.03 2.20 10.63
C ALA A 20 -10.64 1.15 9.70
N ARG A 21 -11.89 1.37 9.32
CA ARG A 21 -12.63 0.52 8.37
C ARG A 21 -13.12 1.35 7.20
N GLY A 22 -12.88 0.83 5.99
CA GLY A 22 -13.39 1.43 4.78
C GLY A 22 -14.67 0.76 4.31
N ARG A 23 -15.32 1.40 3.34
CA ARG A 23 -16.61 0.97 2.79
C ARG A 23 -16.54 -0.37 2.05
N HIS A 24 -15.37 -0.69 1.50
CA HIS A 24 -15.20 -1.86 0.63
C HIS A 24 -14.31 -2.95 1.26
N GLY A 25 -14.34 -3.06 2.58
CA GLY A 25 -13.55 -4.07 3.29
C GLY A 25 -12.12 -3.67 3.60
N GLU A 26 -11.79 -2.40 3.41
CA GLU A 26 -10.47 -1.90 3.81
C GLU A 26 -10.36 -1.89 5.33
N LEU A 27 -9.22 -2.32 5.86
CA LEU A 27 -9.02 -2.46 7.29
C LEU A 27 -7.64 -1.96 7.72
N GLY A 28 -7.63 -1.21 8.83
CA GLY A 28 -6.43 -0.84 9.56
C GLY A 28 -5.71 0.37 9.01
N ALA A 29 -4.51 0.59 9.54
CA ALA A 29 -3.71 1.79 9.24
C ALA A 29 -3.44 1.97 7.74
N LEU A 30 -3.30 0.87 7.01
CA LEU A 30 -3.01 0.89 5.56
C LEU A 30 -4.21 0.55 4.69
N GLN A 31 -5.39 0.38 5.30
CA GLN A 31 -6.64 0.11 4.59
C GLN A 31 -6.50 -1.07 3.64
N VAL A 32 -6.11 -2.22 4.21
CA VAL A 32 -5.86 -3.45 3.46
C VAL A 32 -7.16 -4.18 3.17
N ARG A 33 -7.40 -4.52 1.92
CA ARG A 33 -8.58 -5.28 1.49
C ARG A 33 -8.32 -6.79 1.57
N PRO A 34 -9.37 -7.60 1.74
CA PRO A 34 -9.22 -9.06 1.77
C PRO A 34 -8.50 -9.64 0.55
N CYS A 35 -8.77 -9.10 -0.64
CA CYS A 35 -8.14 -9.59 -1.87
C CYS A 35 -6.63 -9.36 -1.89
N VAL A 36 -6.15 -8.29 -1.25
CA VAL A 36 -4.72 -7.99 -1.14
C VAL A 36 -4.04 -9.02 -0.23
N VAL A 37 -4.66 -9.32 0.91
CA VAL A 37 -4.12 -10.34 1.84
C VAL A 37 -4.01 -11.70 1.14
N LYS A 38 -5.06 -12.07 0.43
CA LYS A 38 -5.10 -13.33 -0.31
C LYS A 38 -3.99 -13.41 -1.34
N ASP A 39 -3.79 -12.33 -2.09
CA ASP A 39 -2.77 -12.26 -3.12
C ASP A 39 -1.36 -12.33 -2.52
N VAL A 40 -1.13 -11.62 -1.42
CA VAL A 40 0.16 -11.63 -0.71
C VAL A 40 0.47 -13.06 -0.22
N ASN A 41 -0.51 -13.75 0.34
CA ASN A 41 -0.30 -15.12 0.80
C ASN A 41 0.08 -16.05 -0.36
N ARG A 42 -0.54 -15.86 -1.51
CA ARG A 42 -0.19 -16.61 -2.73
C ARG A 42 1.23 -16.29 -3.19
N ILE A 43 1.60 -15.01 -3.19
CA ILE A 43 2.92 -14.55 -3.67
C ILE A 43 4.05 -15.06 -2.79
N ALA A 44 3.88 -14.95 -1.48
CA ALA A 44 4.98 -15.14 -0.53
C ALA A 44 4.88 -16.44 0.29
N GLY A 45 3.81 -17.22 0.11
CA GLY A 45 3.60 -18.41 0.91
C GLY A 45 3.31 -18.10 2.38
N THR A 46 2.80 -16.91 2.66
CA THR A 46 2.45 -16.47 4.02
C THR A 46 1.03 -16.89 4.38
N HIS A 47 0.69 -16.69 5.65
CA HIS A 47 -0.62 -17.08 6.20
C HIS A 47 -1.29 -15.93 6.95
N TYR A 48 -1.16 -14.71 6.44
CA TYR A 48 -1.84 -13.55 7.02
C TYR A 48 -3.36 -13.73 6.94
N ARG A 49 -4.05 -13.23 7.96
CA ARG A 49 -5.51 -13.13 7.93
C ARG A 49 -5.91 -11.66 7.81
N TRP A 50 -6.99 -11.38 7.09
CA TRP A 50 -7.46 -10.01 6.92
C TRP A 50 -7.71 -9.33 8.27
N ALA A 51 -8.28 -10.04 9.25
CA ALA A 51 -8.52 -9.47 10.58
C ALA A 51 -7.25 -8.99 11.28
N GLU A 52 -6.08 -9.51 10.91
CA GLU A 52 -4.80 -9.08 11.47
C GLU A 52 -4.35 -7.71 10.96
N MET A 53 -5.03 -7.14 9.98
CA MET A 53 -4.64 -5.86 9.41
C MET A 53 -4.91 -4.69 10.36
N THR A 54 -5.55 -4.93 11.50
CA THR A 54 -5.59 -4.01 12.64
C THR A 54 -4.27 -3.95 13.40
N ASN A 55 -3.38 -4.90 13.15
CA ASN A 55 -2.02 -4.88 13.69
C ASN A 55 -1.12 -4.17 12.68
N ARG A 56 -0.51 -3.07 13.08
CA ARG A 56 0.28 -2.23 12.18
C ARG A 56 1.45 -2.99 11.55
N TRP A 57 2.12 -3.84 12.34
CA TRP A 57 3.26 -4.61 11.83
C TRP A 57 2.84 -5.62 10.76
N ALA A 58 1.70 -6.29 10.96
CA ALA A 58 1.17 -7.22 9.97
C ALA A 58 0.77 -6.48 8.69
N ALA A 59 0.10 -5.34 8.82
CA ALA A 59 -0.30 -4.51 7.68
C ALA A 59 0.93 -4.03 6.89
N MET A 60 1.98 -3.61 7.59
CA MET A 60 3.24 -3.19 6.97
C MET A 60 3.91 -4.34 6.22
N GLY A 61 3.87 -5.55 6.79
CA GLY A 61 4.40 -6.74 6.13
C GLY A 61 3.68 -7.03 4.82
N VAL A 62 2.36 -6.98 4.84
CA VAL A 62 1.54 -7.18 3.63
C VAL A 62 1.85 -6.09 2.59
N PHE A 63 1.94 -4.84 3.02
CA PHE A 63 2.29 -3.73 2.14
C PHE A 63 3.63 -3.96 1.43
N LYS A 64 4.65 -4.34 2.20
CA LYS A 64 6.01 -4.55 1.65
C LYS A 64 6.04 -5.68 0.63
N ILE A 65 5.35 -6.78 0.92
CA ILE A 65 5.30 -7.92 0.00
C ILE A 65 4.57 -7.53 -1.29
N TYR A 66 3.40 -6.90 -1.15
CA TYR A 66 2.58 -6.51 -2.30
C TYR A 66 3.31 -5.53 -3.22
N THR A 67 3.81 -4.44 -2.65
CA THR A 67 4.49 -3.41 -3.45
C THR A 67 5.85 -3.86 -3.95
N GLY A 68 6.53 -4.74 -3.24
CA GLY A 68 7.79 -5.33 -3.69
C GLY A 68 7.60 -6.26 -4.87
N HIS A 69 6.52 -7.02 -4.87
CA HIS A 69 6.21 -7.95 -5.96
C HIS A 69 5.78 -7.21 -7.24
N TYR A 70 4.80 -6.32 -7.11
CA TYR A 70 4.25 -5.62 -8.28
C TYR A 70 5.09 -4.41 -8.69
N GLY A 71 5.79 -3.79 -7.76
CA GLY A 71 6.72 -2.69 -8.03
C GLY A 71 8.13 -3.21 -8.25
N ALA A 72 8.32 -4.02 -9.27
CA ALA A 72 9.63 -4.59 -9.60
C ALA A 72 10.15 -3.95 -10.88
N THR A 73 11.46 -3.72 -10.92
CA THR A 73 12.14 -3.10 -12.07
C THR A 73 11.83 -3.82 -13.37
N ARG A 74 11.84 -5.16 -13.37
CA ARG A 74 11.56 -5.93 -14.59
C ARG A 74 10.11 -5.78 -15.06
N ARG A 75 9.16 -5.51 -14.12
CA ARG A 75 7.76 -5.27 -14.49
C ARG A 75 7.55 -3.90 -15.09
N LEU A 76 8.19 -2.89 -14.48
CA LEU A 76 8.02 -1.50 -14.89
C LEU A 76 8.92 -1.12 -16.05
N GLY A 77 10.00 -1.85 -16.29
CA GLY A 77 10.98 -1.55 -17.33
C GLY A 77 11.93 -0.41 -16.98
N ARG A 78 11.95 -0.01 -15.71
CA ARG A 78 12.82 1.07 -15.22
C ARG A 78 12.95 0.96 -13.69
N ALA A 79 13.79 1.80 -13.10
CA ALA A 79 13.92 1.87 -11.65
C ALA A 79 12.58 2.24 -11.00
N VAL A 80 12.27 1.62 -9.87
CA VAL A 80 11.02 1.80 -9.14
C VAL A 80 11.15 2.97 -8.17
N THR A 81 10.15 3.85 -8.17
CA THR A 81 10.10 5.02 -7.29
C THR A 81 9.05 4.85 -6.20
N ASP A 82 9.09 5.71 -5.19
CA ASP A 82 8.04 5.75 -4.16
C ASP A 82 6.68 6.10 -4.76
N GLN A 83 6.65 6.93 -5.82
CA GLN A 83 5.43 7.21 -6.54
C GLN A 83 4.81 5.92 -7.12
N ASP A 84 5.63 5.08 -7.72
CA ASP A 84 5.17 3.79 -8.26
C ASP A 84 4.58 2.91 -7.18
N ARG A 85 5.24 2.81 -6.03
CA ARG A 85 4.78 1.97 -4.93
C ARG A 85 3.46 2.46 -4.37
N ALA A 86 3.32 3.76 -4.17
CA ALA A 86 2.07 4.35 -3.69
C ALA A 86 0.92 4.10 -4.66
N ARG A 87 1.17 4.30 -5.94
CA ARG A 87 0.15 4.12 -6.98
C ARG A 87 -0.25 2.65 -7.16
N ILE A 88 0.69 1.74 -6.98
CA ILE A 88 0.41 0.29 -6.98
C ILE A 88 -0.42 -0.06 -5.75
N TRP A 89 -0.08 0.46 -4.58
CA TRP A 89 -0.85 0.17 -3.37
C TRP A 89 -2.31 0.58 -3.53
N HIS A 90 -2.55 1.76 -4.06
CA HIS A 90 -3.91 2.29 -4.23
C HIS A 90 -4.66 1.67 -5.42
N GLY A 91 -3.99 1.52 -6.55
CA GLY A 91 -4.63 1.18 -7.82
C GLY A 91 -4.42 -0.25 -8.30
N GLY A 92 -3.67 -1.07 -7.54
CA GLY A 92 -3.39 -2.45 -7.93
C GLY A 92 -2.14 -2.60 -8.79
N PRO A 93 -1.90 -3.80 -9.34
CA PRO A 93 -0.66 -4.12 -10.06
C PRO A 93 -0.30 -3.17 -11.21
N THR A 94 -1.28 -2.55 -11.85
CA THR A 94 -1.05 -1.59 -12.93
C THR A 94 -1.25 -0.14 -12.49
N GLY A 95 -1.44 0.09 -11.19
CA GLY A 95 -1.70 1.43 -10.65
C GLY A 95 -0.62 2.45 -10.98
N TRP A 96 0.64 2.01 -11.09
CA TRP A 96 1.77 2.89 -11.37
C TRP A 96 1.66 3.64 -12.71
N LYS A 97 0.87 3.15 -13.64
CA LYS A 97 0.68 3.77 -14.96
C LYS A 97 -0.76 4.24 -15.22
N ARG A 98 -1.64 4.13 -14.24
CA ARG A 98 -3.04 4.52 -14.40
C ARG A 98 -3.23 5.98 -14.00
N ARG A 99 -3.87 6.74 -14.87
CA ARG A 99 -4.10 8.18 -14.64
C ARG A 99 -4.85 8.45 -13.34
N GLN A 100 -5.79 7.60 -13.00
CA GLN A 100 -6.64 7.76 -11.81
C GLN A 100 -5.85 7.79 -10.50
N THR A 101 -4.67 7.17 -10.48
CA THR A 101 -3.86 7.11 -9.26
C THR A 101 -3.01 8.35 -9.03
N LEU A 102 -2.97 9.29 -9.97
CA LEU A 102 -2.19 10.52 -9.82
C LEU A 102 -2.74 11.41 -8.72
N VAL A 103 -4.06 11.49 -8.58
CA VAL A 103 -4.69 12.27 -7.50
C VAL A 103 -4.28 11.71 -6.13
N TYR A 104 -4.31 10.41 -6.00
CA TYR A 104 -3.88 9.73 -4.77
C TYR A 104 -2.40 10.05 -4.48
N TRP A 105 -1.54 9.93 -5.48
CA TRP A 105 -0.12 10.23 -5.31
C TRP A 105 0.11 11.66 -4.83
N LYS A 106 -0.61 12.62 -5.37
CA LYS A 106 -0.47 14.02 -4.94
C LYS A 106 -0.83 14.19 -3.46
N ARG A 107 -1.84 13.47 -2.99
CA ARG A 107 -2.22 13.50 -1.56
C ARG A 107 -1.12 12.89 -0.69
N VAL A 108 -0.55 11.78 -1.13
CA VAL A 108 0.56 11.13 -0.42
C VAL A 108 1.79 12.04 -0.41
N GLN A 109 2.12 12.61 -1.56
CA GLN A 109 3.29 13.50 -1.70
C GLN A 109 3.20 14.70 -0.78
N ALA A 110 2.00 15.27 -0.62
CA ALA A 110 1.77 16.39 0.27
C ALA A 110 2.07 16.06 1.73
N ARG A 111 1.95 14.79 2.11
CA ARG A 111 2.26 14.33 3.47
C ARG A 111 3.73 13.97 3.65
N MET A 112 4.45 13.69 2.59
CA MET A 112 5.86 13.30 2.66
C MET A 112 6.78 14.49 2.97
N GLY A 113 6.45 15.66 2.50
CA GLY A 113 7.24 16.86 2.72
C GLY A 113 6.90 17.63 3.99
N ALA A 114 5.94 17.17 4.77
CA ALA A 114 5.49 17.85 5.99
C ALA A 114 6.44 17.50 7.13
N SER A 115 7.39 18.37 7.39
CA SER A 115 8.32 18.23 8.51
C SER A 115 8.12 19.34 9.53
#